data_1296aa8d268d3a5c37c34e7a8eedd2e9
#
_entry.id   1296aa8d268d3a5c37c34e7a8eedd2e9
#
_cell.length_a   1.000
_cell.length_b   1.000
_cell.length_c   1.000
_cell.angle_alpha   90.00
_cell.angle_beta   90.00
_cell.angle_gamma   90.00
#
_symmetry.space_group_name_H-M   'P 1'
#
loop_
_entity.id
_entity.type
_entity.pdbx_description
1 polymer ?
#
loop_
_entity_poly.entity_id
_entity_poly.type
_entity_poly.pdbx_seq_one_letter_code
_entity_poly.pdbx_strand_id
1 'polypeptide(L)'
;IAEEAVKLINVDFEILPFVLTAPDAMKKDAPILHSFMTTKDMGKDTGQVSNVASRLQHKQGDIEKGFKEADIVIEKEFNSATVHQGYIEPHASVADWSSNGSITLWTSTQGNFTARDYTARVVGVPDSQIKTIPCEVGGAFGGKLAVYLDPLVVMLSKKAGRPVKGIMTRKEVLESTGPTPGSFMRVKIGAKNDGTIGCPGYCRP
;
A
#
# COMPACT_ATOMS: atom_id res chain seq x y z
N ILE A 1 -13.79 21.07 -24.57
CA ILE A 1 -12.90 22.10 -23.99
C ILE A 1 -11.94 21.48 -22.97
N ALA A 2 -12.42 20.85 -21.86
CA ALA A 2 -11.52 20.28 -20.85
C ALA A 2 -10.63 19.13 -21.40
N GLU A 3 -11.19 18.20 -22.17
CA GLU A 3 -10.47 17.10 -22.82
C GLU A 3 -9.49 17.60 -23.89
N GLU A 4 -9.81 18.70 -24.55
CA GLU A 4 -8.90 19.36 -25.51
C GLU A 4 -7.73 20.03 -24.78
N ALA A 5 -8.01 20.70 -23.64
CA ALA A 5 -6.99 21.33 -22.83
C ALA A 5 -5.97 20.32 -22.27
N VAL A 6 -6.42 19.13 -21.86
CA VAL A 6 -5.53 18.06 -21.37
C VAL A 6 -4.53 17.62 -22.44
N LYS A 7 -4.91 17.60 -23.73
CA LYS A 7 -4.02 17.23 -24.84
C LYS A 7 -2.91 18.26 -25.11
N LEU A 8 -3.04 19.47 -24.59
CA LEU A 8 -2.03 20.52 -24.70
C LEU A 8 -0.97 20.47 -23.59
N ILE A 9 -1.17 19.62 -22.59
CA ILE A 9 -0.22 19.43 -21.49
C ILE A 9 0.83 18.41 -21.93
N ASN A 10 2.06 18.86 -22.08
CA ASN A 10 3.22 17.98 -22.31
C ASN A 10 3.87 17.68 -20.97
N VAL A 11 4.17 16.40 -20.73
CA VAL A 11 4.87 15.94 -19.54
C VAL A 11 6.09 15.15 -19.98
N ASP A 12 7.27 15.65 -19.60
CA ASP A 12 8.54 14.98 -19.84
C ASP A 12 8.96 14.24 -18.55
N PHE A 13 9.33 12.97 -18.68
CA PHE A 13 9.75 12.13 -17.56
C PHE A 13 11.21 11.73 -17.71
N GLU A 14 12.01 11.96 -16.69
CA GLU A 14 13.31 11.33 -16.53
C GLU A 14 13.13 9.96 -15.85
N ILE A 15 13.56 8.89 -16.53
CA ILE A 15 13.49 7.54 -15.98
C ILE A 15 14.68 7.31 -15.05
N LEU A 16 14.43 7.21 -13.75
CA LEU A 16 15.43 6.90 -12.76
C LEU A 16 15.72 5.40 -12.69
N PRO A 17 16.90 4.96 -12.16
CA PRO A 17 17.17 3.56 -11.91
C PRO A 17 16.07 2.92 -11.06
N PHE A 18 15.62 1.73 -11.44
CA PHE A 18 14.49 1.04 -10.79
C PHE A 18 14.76 -0.45 -10.62
N VAL A 19 14.00 -1.10 -9.74
CA VAL A 19 13.91 -2.55 -9.58
C VAL A 19 12.45 -2.96 -9.50
N LEU A 20 12.12 -4.14 -10.06
CA LEU A 20 10.73 -4.60 -10.17
C LEU A 20 10.37 -5.72 -9.21
N THR A 21 11.37 -6.40 -8.63
CA THR A 21 11.11 -7.51 -7.70
C THR A 21 11.78 -7.28 -6.35
N ALA A 22 11.18 -7.81 -5.28
CA ALA A 22 11.75 -7.71 -3.95
C ALA A 22 13.14 -8.40 -3.83
N PRO A 23 13.36 -9.60 -4.41
CA PRO A 23 14.70 -10.20 -4.41
C PRO A 23 15.76 -9.35 -5.10
N ASP A 24 15.41 -8.69 -6.23
CA ASP A 24 16.36 -7.81 -6.91
C ASP A 24 16.64 -6.54 -6.10
N ALA A 25 15.62 -5.98 -5.45
CA ALA A 25 15.77 -4.82 -4.59
C ALA A 25 16.67 -5.07 -3.36
N MET A 26 16.79 -6.33 -2.93
CA MET A 26 17.62 -6.75 -1.80
C MET A 26 19.08 -7.05 -2.18
N LYS A 27 19.44 -7.09 -3.47
CA LYS A 27 20.81 -7.30 -3.92
C LYS A 27 21.71 -6.15 -3.47
N LYS A 28 22.97 -6.45 -3.22
CA LYS A 28 23.95 -5.48 -2.71
C LYS A 28 24.21 -4.31 -3.66
N ASP A 29 24.09 -4.54 -4.95
CA ASP A 29 24.30 -3.61 -6.06
C ASP A 29 22.98 -2.96 -6.57
N ALA A 30 21.85 -3.26 -5.93
CA ALA A 30 20.58 -2.68 -6.30
C ALA A 30 20.58 -1.16 -6.09
N PRO A 31 19.98 -0.37 -7.01
CA PRO A 31 19.82 1.06 -6.81
C PRO A 31 18.93 1.31 -5.59
N ILE A 32 19.33 2.28 -4.76
CA ILE A 32 18.52 2.72 -3.62
C ILE A 32 17.35 3.54 -4.14
N LEU A 33 16.12 3.04 -3.91
CA LEU A 33 14.91 3.69 -4.40
C LEU A 33 14.50 4.92 -3.58
N HIS A 34 14.75 4.87 -2.25
CA HIS A 34 14.36 5.92 -1.32
C HIS A 34 15.54 6.27 -0.39
N SER A 35 16.37 7.21 -0.79
CA SER A 35 17.57 7.62 -0.05
C SER A 35 17.31 8.20 1.35
N PHE A 36 16.07 8.58 1.64
CA PHE A 36 15.62 9.11 2.94
C PHE A 36 15.04 8.03 3.87
N MET A 37 14.90 6.80 3.41
CA MET A 37 14.33 5.70 4.20
C MET A 37 15.44 4.82 4.80
N THR A 38 15.32 4.54 6.08
CA THR A 38 16.22 3.62 6.80
C THR A 38 15.49 2.33 7.16
N THR A 39 16.24 1.24 7.22
CA THR A 39 15.70 -0.06 7.65
C THR A 39 15.33 -0.03 9.12
N LYS A 40 14.13 -0.51 9.45
CA LYS A 40 13.74 -0.79 10.85
C LYS A 40 13.97 -2.28 11.15
N ASP A 41 14.73 -2.60 12.19
CA ASP A 41 14.92 -3.96 12.69
C ASP A 41 14.19 -4.14 14.02
N MET A 42 13.26 -5.09 14.08
CA MET A 42 12.37 -5.31 15.24
C MET A 42 11.73 -4.00 15.77
N GLY A 43 11.34 -3.12 14.83
CA GLY A 43 10.73 -1.82 15.12
C GLY A 43 11.71 -0.68 15.47
N LYS A 44 13.01 -0.97 15.59
CA LYS A 44 14.05 0.05 15.87
C LYS A 44 14.72 0.48 14.57
N ASP A 45 14.89 1.77 14.40
CA ASP A 45 15.64 2.34 13.26
C ASP A 45 17.12 1.95 13.37
N THR A 46 17.65 1.40 12.29
CA THR A 46 19.07 1.01 12.21
C THR A 46 19.99 2.12 11.73
N GLY A 47 19.44 3.24 11.22
CA GLY A 47 20.19 4.28 10.52
C GLY A 47 20.73 3.83 9.14
N GLN A 48 20.53 2.58 8.72
CA GLN A 48 21.02 2.06 7.45
C GLN A 48 20.01 2.36 6.34
N VAL A 49 20.41 3.14 5.36
CA VAL A 49 19.62 3.34 4.12
C VAL A 49 19.66 2.07 3.28
N SER A 50 18.51 1.53 2.96
CA SER A 50 18.39 0.36 2.07
C SER A 50 16.97 0.25 1.49
N ASN A 51 16.79 -0.65 0.51
CA ASN A 51 15.46 -0.98 -0.02
C ASN A 51 14.63 -1.90 0.90
N VAL A 52 15.19 -2.33 2.04
CA VAL A 52 14.47 -3.10 3.07
C VAL A 52 13.87 -2.14 4.08
N ALA A 53 12.57 -1.94 4.02
CA ALA A 53 11.89 -1.02 4.94
C ALA A 53 11.88 -1.53 6.38
N SER A 54 11.65 -2.83 6.57
CA SER A 54 11.56 -3.41 7.92
C SER A 54 11.99 -4.88 7.93
N ARG A 55 12.57 -5.31 9.05
CA ARG A 55 12.83 -6.71 9.39
C ARG A 55 12.10 -7.07 10.66
N LEU A 56 11.35 -8.16 10.61
CA LEU A 56 10.68 -8.73 11.77
C LEU A 56 11.10 -10.18 11.92
N GLN A 57 11.38 -10.60 13.14
CA GLN A 57 11.71 -11.98 13.45
C GLN A 57 10.89 -12.43 14.66
N HIS A 58 10.24 -13.57 14.52
CA HIS A 58 9.62 -14.27 15.63
C HIS A 58 10.23 -15.65 15.76
N LYS A 59 10.63 -16.05 16.97
CA LYS A 59 11.18 -17.36 17.26
C LYS A 59 10.49 -17.93 18.48
N GLN A 60 10.03 -19.17 18.37
CA GLN A 60 9.43 -19.91 19.48
C GLN A 60 10.04 -21.31 19.55
N GLY A 61 10.48 -21.72 20.72
CA GLY A 61 11.12 -23.03 20.93
C GLY A 61 12.49 -23.19 20.28
N ASP A 62 12.92 -24.43 20.12
CA ASP A 62 14.20 -24.83 19.51
C ASP A 62 13.93 -25.42 18.13
N ILE A 63 14.08 -24.58 17.10
CA ILE A 63 13.80 -24.91 15.70
C ILE A 63 14.77 -25.96 15.18
N GLU A 64 16.05 -25.89 15.56
CA GLU A 64 17.07 -26.84 15.08
C GLU A 64 16.84 -28.23 15.65
N LYS A 65 16.50 -28.31 16.96
CA LYS A 65 16.12 -29.56 17.59
C LYS A 65 14.87 -30.16 16.93
N GLY A 66 13.84 -29.33 16.68
CA GLY A 66 12.61 -29.79 16.03
C GLY A 66 12.85 -30.38 14.64
N PHE A 67 13.73 -29.79 13.82
CA PHE A 67 14.09 -30.36 12.52
C PHE A 67 14.92 -31.65 12.63
N LYS A 68 15.76 -31.78 13.64
CA LYS A 68 16.51 -33.04 13.91
C LYS A 68 15.63 -34.20 14.34
N GLU A 69 14.53 -33.90 15.04
CA GLU A 69 13.56 -34.88 15.55
C GLU A 69 12.44 -35.19 14.54
N ALA A 70 12.38 -34.48 13.42
CA ALA A 70 11.38 -34.71 12.39
C ALA A 70 11.76 -35.94 11.52
N ASP A 71 10.76 -36.79 11.23
CA ASP A 71 10.92 -37.92 10.30
C ASP A 71 10.90 -37.45 8.84
N ILE A 72 10.16 -36.35 8.55
CA ILE A 72 10.04 -35.78 7.22
C ILE A 72 10.26 -34.27 7.33
N VAL A 73 11.13 -33.73 6.45
CA VAL A 73 11.34 -32.29 6.31
C VAL A 73 11.06 -31.89 4.87
N ILE A 74 10.15 -30.95 4.69
CA ILE A 74 9.81 -30.38 3.38
C ILE A 74 10.20 -28.92 3.36
N GLU A 75 10.89 -28.50 2.30
CA GLU A 75 11.23 -27.11 2.03
C GLU A 75 10.73 -26.72 0.64
N LYS A 76 9.98 -25.59 0.56
CA LYS A 76 9.37 -25.08 -0.68
C LYS A 76 9.49 -23.58 -0.75
N GLU A 77 9.62 -23.08 -1.97
CA GLU A 77 9.55 -21.65 -2.29
C GLU A 77 8.24 -21.36 -3.04
N PHE A 78 7.60 -20.24 -2.67
CA PHE A 78 6.36 -19.78 -3.27
C PHE A 78 6.50 -18.30 -3.62
N ASN A 79 5.98 -17.93 -4.78
CA ASN A 79 5.97 -16.55 -5.24
C ASN A 79 4.53 -16.16 -5.59
N SER A 80 4.11 -14.98 -5.17
CA SER A 80 2.90 -14.36 -5.67
C SER A 80 3.23 -13.16 -6.54
N ALA A 81 2.48 -12.99 -7.62
CA ALA A 81 2.62 -11.84 -8.48
C ALA A 81 2.09 -10.57 -7.81
N THR A 82 2.65 -9.42 -8.21
CA THR A 82 2.04 -8.12 -7.95
C THR A 82 0.79 -7.98 -8.81
N VAL A 83 -0.37 -7.78 -8.20
CA VAL A 83 -1.66 -7.71 -8.92
C VAL A 83 -2.53 -6.57 -8.41
N HIS A 84 -3.32 -5.99 -9.30
CA HIS A 84 -4.36 -5.06 -8.89
C HIS A 84 -5.51 -5.84 -8.23
N GLN A 85 -6.14 -5.28 -7.18
CA GLN A 85 -7.21 -5.94 -6.40
C GLN A 85 -8.47 -6.22 -7.22
N GLY A 86 -8.67 -5.54 -8.35
CA GLY A 86 -9.73 -5.84 -9.32
C GLY A 86 -11.16 -5.59 -8.81
N TYR A 87 -11.34 -4.69 -7.84
CA TYR A 87 -12.69 -4.33 -7.36
C TYR A 87 -13.51 -3.67 -8.47
N ILE A 88 -14.84 -3.97 -8.48
CA ILE A 88 -15.75 -3.51 -9.54
C ILE A 88 -16.05 -2.01 -9.40
N GLU A 89 -16.28 -1.53 -8.19
CA GLU A 89 -16.56 -0.11 -7.96
C GLU A 89 -15.29 0.74 -8.12
N PRO A 90 -15.27 1.75 -9.03
CA PRO A 90 -14.17 2.71 -9.12
C PRO A 90 -14.05 3.54 -7.86
N HIS A 91 -12.91 4.24 -7.70
CA HIS A 91 -12.81 5.29 -6.68
C HIS A 91 -13.73 6.46 -7.04
N ALA A 92 -14.47 6.93 -6.04
CA ALA A 92 -15.34 8.08 -6.15
C ALA A 92 -15.34 8.88 -4.85
N SER A 93 -15.27 10.19 -4.98
CA SER A 93 -15.31 11.10 -3.84
C SER A 93 -16.04 12.38 -4.21
N VAL A 94 -16.71 12.98 -3.20
CA VAL A 94 -17.31 14.32 -3.28
C VAL A 94 -16.75 15.14 -2.14
N ALA A 95 -16.33 16.36 -2.39
CA ALA A 95 -15.92 17.28 -1.36
C ALA A 95 -16.69 18.59 -1.44
N ASP A 96 -16.98 19.15 -0.27
CA ASP A 96 -17.52 20.50 -0.10
C ASP A 96 -16.64 21.28 0.87
N TRP A 97 -15.93 22.28 0.34
CA TRP A 97 -15.19 23.23 1.13
C TRP A 97 -16.03 24.47 1.38
N SER A 98 -16.62 24.53 2.54
CA SER A 98 -17.54 25.62 2.93
C SER A 98 -16.79 26.94 3.14
N SER A 99 -17.51 28.07 3.02
CA SER A 99 -16.96 29.43 3.20
C SER A 99 -16.40 29.69 4.61
N ASN A 100 -16.87 28.95 5.62
CA ASN A 100 -16.36 29.02 6.99
C ASN A 100 -15.07 28.19 7.20
N GLY A 101 -14.54 27.56 6.16
CA GLY A 101 -13.33 26.74 6.20
C GLY A 101 -13.57 25.28 6.55
N SER A 102 -14.76 24.84 6.93
CA SER A 102 -15.05 23.42 7.16
C SER A 102 -15.12 22.65 5.86
N ILE A 103 -14.67 21.39 5.91
CA ILE A 103 -14.60 20.50 4.75
C ILE A 103 -15.44 19.26 5.04
N THR A 104 -16.39 18.94 4.17
CA THR A 104 -17.07 17.64 4.19
C THR A 104 -16.62 16.81 3.00
N LEU A 105 -16.17 15.59 3.27
CA LEU A 105 -15.68 14.65 2.29
C LEU A 105 -16.51 13.37 2.34
N TRP A 106 -17.26 13.08 1.28
CA TRP A 106 -17.93 11.79 1.06
C TRP A 106 -17.04 10.93 0.17
N THR A 107 -16.70 9.75 0.63
CA THR A 107 -15.76 8.90 -0.11
C THR A 107 -16.05 7.41 0.08
N SER A 108 -15.79 6.63 -0.98
CA SER A 108 -15.79 5.17 -0.97
C SER A 108 -14.46 4.69 -0.39
N THR A 109 -14.39 4.47 0.92
CA THR A 109 -13.16 4.11 1.64
C THR A 109 -13.37 2.97 2.63
N GLN A 110 -12.32 2.18 2.87
CA GLN A 110 -12.26 1.17 3.93
C GLN A 110 -11.76 1.74 5.27
N GLY A 111 -11.23 2.97 5.26
CA GLY A 111 -10.64 3.60 6.43
C GLY A 111 -11.04 5.08 6.55
N ASN A 112 -12.17 5.36 7.19
CA ASN A 112 -12.71 6.71 7.30
C ASN A 112 -11.75 7.71 7.94
N PHE A 113 -11.13 7.34 9.07
CA PHE A 113 -10.15 8.18 9.74
C PHE A 113 -8.85 8.30 8.95
N THR A 114 -8.41 7.23 8.30
CA THR A 114 -7.23 7.24 7.42
C THR A 114 -7.43 8.18 6.24
N ALA A 115 -8.61 8.14 5.61
CA ALA A 115 -8.97 9.05 4.52
C ALA A 115 -8.93 10.51 4.98
N ARG A 116 -9.47 10.82 6.16
CA ARG A 116 -9.39 12.14 6.77
C ARG A 116 -7.95 12.60 6.99
N ASP A 117 -7.17 11.80 7.71
CA ASP A 117 -5.84 12.17 8.17
C ASP A 117 -4.85 12.35 7.01
N TYR A 118 -4.91 11.46 6.00
CA TYR A 118 -4.06 11.58 4.83
C TYR A 118 -4.49 12.73 3.92
N THR A 119 -5.81 12.94 3.73
CA THR A 119 -6.30 14.10 2.99
C THR A 119 -5.88 15.40 3.67
N ALA A 120 -6.02 15.50 4.99
CA ALA A 120 -5.61 16.67 5.75
C ALA A 120 -4.11 16.99 5.57
N ARG A 121 -3.25 15.97 5.65
CA ARG A 121 -1.79 16.12 5.44
C ARG A 121 -1.44 16.59 4.03
N VAL A 122 -2.07 16.02 3.01
CA VAL A 122 -1.80 16.38 1.61
C VAL A 122 -2.30 17.80 1.30
N VAL A 123 -3.48 18.15 1.81
CA VAL A 123 -4.09 19.47 1.59
C VAL A 123 -3.45 20.56 2.46
N GLY A 124 -2.77 20.18 3.56
CA GLY A 124 -2.11 21.13 4.47
C GLY A 124 -3.09 21.81 5.43
N VAL A 125 -4.11 21.10 5.92
CA VAL A 125 -5.07 21.58 6.91
C VAL A 125 -5.09 20.68 8.15
N PRO A 126 -5.57 21.18 9.32
CA PRO A 126 -5.81 20.32 10.47
C PRO A 126 -6.84 19.22 10.15
N ASP A 127 -6.66 18.02 10.68
CA ASP A 127 -7.60 16.90 10.53
C ASP A 127 -8.99 17.23 11.10
N SER A 128 -9.06 18.03 12.16
CA SER A 128 -10.30 18.53 12.74
C SER A 128 -11.17 19.39 11.79
N GLN A 129 -10.57 19.93 10.72
CA GLN A 129 -11.25 20.70 9.70
C GLN A 129 -12.02 19.82 8.69
N ILE A 130 -11.71 18.52 8.62
CA ILE A 130 -12.30 17.57 7.67
C ILE A 130 -13.26 16.63 8.38
N LYS A 131 -14.52 16.67 7.97
CA LYS A 131 -15.52 15.65 8.30
C LYS A 131 -15.61 14.67 7.15
N THR A 132 -15.16 13.42 7.36
CA THR A 132 -15.29 12.37 6.36
C THR A 132 -16.57 11.57 6.62
N ILE A 133 -17.35 11.37 5.57
CA ILE A 133 -18.56 10.55 5.57
C ILE A 133 -18.32 9.35 4.67
N PRO A 134 -18.21 8.12 5.22
CA PRO A 134 -18.02 6.93 4.43
C PRO A 134 -19.30 6.62 3.64
N CYS A 135 -19.11 6.28 2.36
CA CYS A 135 -20.16 5.74 1.51
C CYS A 135 -20.10 4.21 1.52
N GLU A 136 -21.13 3.55 1.01
CA GLU A 136 -21.07 2.12 0.74
C GLU A 136 -19.92 1.79 -0.24
N VAL A 137 -19.30 0.61 -0.07
CA VAL A 137 -18.11 0.21 -0.82
C VAL A 137 -18.39 -1.03 -1.64
N GLY A 138 -18.39 -0.89 -2.96
CA GLY A 138 -18.59 -1.98 -3.93
C GLY A 138 -17.32 -2.77 -4.21
N GLY A 139 -16.64 -3.23 -3.15
CA GLY A 139 -15.37 -3.96 -3.21
C GLY A 139 -14.17 -3.03 -3.06
N ALA A 140 -13.12 -3.54 -2.41
CA ALA A 140 -11.89 -2.78 -2.18
C ALA A 140 -10.67 -3.67 -1.95
N PHE A 141 -10.77 -4.76 -1.18
CA PHE A 141 -9.70 -5.76 -0.95
C PHE A 141 -8.36 -5.14 -0.56
N GLY A 142 -8.40 -4.10 0.31
CA GLY A 142 -7.24 -3.31 0.71
C GLY A 142 -6.91 -2.11 -0.19
N GLY A 143 -7.44 -2.03 -1.40
CA GLY A 143 -7.12 -0.98 -2.38
C GLY A 143 -7.73 0.39 -2.09
N LYS A 144 -8.69 0.49 -1.15
CA LYS A 144 -9.34 1.75 -0.76
C LYS A 144 -8.97 2.20 0.67
N LEU A 145 -7.81 1.76 1.17
CA LEU A 145 -7.24 2.28 2.42
C LEU A 145 -6.43 3.57 2.20
N ALA A 146 -5.70 3.65 1.10
CA ALA A 146 -4.99 4.86 0.71
C ALA A 146 -5.93 5.87 0.05
N VAL A 147 -5.54 7.15 0.09
CA VAL A 147 -6.25 8.24 -0.58
C VAL A 147 -5.67 8.49 -1.97
N TYR A 148 -6.53 8.69 -2.95
CA TYR A 148 -6.15 9.01 -4.34
C TYR A 148 -6.87 10.26 -4.83
N LEU A 149 -8.20 10.20 -4.95
CA LEU A 149 -9.03 11.33 -5.39
C LEU A 149 -9.34 12.35 -4.30
N ASP A 150 -9.37 11.91 -3.04
CA ASP A 150 -9.88 12.71 -1.92
C ASP A 150 -9.21 14.08 -1.80
N PRO A 151 -7.86 14.18 -1.75
CA PRO A 151 -7.19 15.49 -1.69
C PRO A 151 -7.47 16.35 -2.91
N LEU A 152 -7.57 15.73 -4.10
CA LEU A 152 -7.81 16.44 -5.35
C LEU A 152 -9.19 17.10 -5.37
N VAL A 153 -10.26 16.34 -5.04
CA VAL A 153 -11.63 16.91 -5.02
C VAL A 153 -11.80 17.97 -3.94
N VAL A 154 -11.10 17.82 -2.81
CA VAL A 154 -11.07 18.84 -1.74
C VAL A 154 -10.46 20.14 -2.25
N MET A 155 -9.31 20.09 -2.91
CA MET A 155 -8.66 21.29 -3.46
C MET A 155 -9.43 21.89 -4.62
N LEU A 156 -10.05 21.07 -5.46
CA LEU A 156 -10.92 21.55 -6.53
C LEU A 156 -12.18 22.22 -5.98
N SER A 157 -12.77 21.70 -4.90
CA SER A 157 -13.91 22.32 -4.22
C SER A 157 -13.53 23.71 -3.68
N LYS A 158 -12.37 23.82 -3.02
CA LYS A 158 -11.85 25.12 -2.56
C LYS A 158 -11.73 26.12 -3.72
N LYS A 159 -11.11 25.68 -4.81
CA LYS A 159 -10.90 26.54 -6.00
C LYS A 159 -12.21 26.93 -6.69
N ALA A 160 -13.18 26.01 -6.75
CA ALA A 160 -14.47 26.24 -7.41
C ALA A 160 -15.50 27.01 -6.53
N GLY A 161 -15.28 27.08 -5.21
CA GLY A 161 -16.21 27.66 -4.25
C GLY A 161 -17.57 26.93 -4.19
N ARG A 162 -17.58 25.62 -4.48
CA ARG A 162 -18.76 24.75 -4.50
C ARG A 162 -18.39 23.28 -4.41
N PRO A 163 -19.33 22.37 -4.11
CA PRO A 163 -19.06 20.94 -4.08
C PRO A 163 -18.50 20.42 -5.41
N VAL A 164 -17.51 19.55 -5.33
CA VAL A 164 -16.88 18.89 -6.49
C VAL A 164 -16.92 17.40 -6.30
N LYS A 165 -17.32 16.68 -7.36
CA LYS A 165 -17.32 15.22 -7.45
C LYS A 165 -16.23 14.75 -8.40
N GLY A 166 -15.41 13.81 -7.97
CA GLY A 166 -14.47 13.09 -8.80
C GLY A 166 -14.81 11.60 -8.85
N ILE A 167 -14.67 10.99 -10.02
CA ILE A 167 -14.82 9.54 -10.23
C ILE A 167 -13.68 9.13 -11.15
N MET A 168 -12.94 8.08 -10.77
CA MET A 168 -11.95 7.46 -11.65
C MET A 168 -12.64 6.62 -12.72
N THR A 169 -12.15 6.69 -13.93
CA THR A 169 -12.44 5.70 -14.96
C THR A 169 -11.82 4.35 -14.59
N ARG A 170 -12.26 3.25 -15.21
CA ARG A 170 -11.65 1.94 -15.00
C ARG A 170 -10.16 1.93 -15.33
N LYS A 171 -9.77 2.64 -16.38
CA LYS A 171 -8.37 2.80 -16.78
C LYS A 171 -7.55 3.47 -15.68
N GLU A 172 -8.02 4.59 -15.17
CA GLU A 172 -7.35 5.33 -14.07
C GLU A 172 -7.23 4.48 -12.79
N VAL A 173 -8.28 3.72 -12.45
CA VAL A 173 -8.20 2.79 -11.31
C VAL A 173 -7.06 1.79 -11.48
N LEU A 174 -6.92 1.17 -12.65
CA LEU A 174 -5.88 0.16 -12.90
C LEU A 174 -4.48 0.74 -13.03
N GLU A 175 -4.35 1.97 -13.50
CA GLU A 175 -3.04 2.63 -13.73
C GLU A 175 -2.54 3.46 -12.55
N SER A 176 -3.46 3.98 -11.71
CA SER A 176 -3.12 4.97 -10.69
C SER A 176 -3.34 4.50 -9.25
N THR A 177 -3.91 3.31 -9.03
CA THR A 177 -4.18 2.80 -7.68
C THR A 177 -3.59 1.41 -7.47
N GLY A 178 -3.59 0.91 -6.24
CA GLY A 178 -3.01 -0.38 -5.90
C GLY A 178 -1.50 -0.37 -6.10
N PRO A 179 -0.85 -1.44 -6.49
CA PRO A 179 -1.32 -2.83 -6.48
C PRO A 179 -1.18 -3.51 -5.12
N THR A 180 -1.69 -4.75 -5.00
CA THR A 180 -1.25 -5.67 -3.94
C THR A 180 0.18 -6.10 -4.26
N PRO A 181 1.14 -5.93 -3.34
CA PRO A 181 2.53 -6.28 -3.60
C PRO A 181 2.70 -7.79 -3.79
N GLY A 182 3.63 -8.16 -4.66
CA GLY A 182 4.10 -9.54 -4.78
C GLY A 182 4.84 -9.98 -3.53
N SER A 183 4.91 -11.28 -3.30
CA SER A 183 5.64 -11.85 -2.17
C SER A 183 6.53 -13.02 -2.60
N PHE A 184 7.64 -13.19 -1.89
CA PHE A 184 8.55 -14.31 -2.02
C PHE A 184 8.62 -15.01 -0.67
N MET A 185 8.27 -16.27 -0.63
CA MET A 185 8.17 -17.04 0.61
C MET A 185 8.99 -18.31 0.50
N ARG A 186 9.84 -18.59 1.50
CA ARG A 186 10.50 -19.87 1.67
C ARG A 186 9.98 -20.51 2.95
N VAL A 187 9.36 -21.66 2.81
CA VAL A 187 8.72 -22.38 3.90
C VAL A 187 9.42 -23.70 4.11
N LYS A 188 9.83 -23.99 5.36
CA LYS A 188 10.40 -25.26 5.77
C LYS A 188 9.60 -25.83 6.94
N ILE A 189 9.09 -27.04 6.80
CA ILE A 189 8.26 -27.70 7.79
C ILE A 189 8.83 -29.09 8.10
N GLY A 190 8.93 -29.44 9.38
CA GLY A 190 9.27 -30.77 9.85
C GLY A 190 8.11 -31.44 10.55
N ALA A 191 7.81 -32.69 10.22
CA ALA A 191 6.75 -33.46 10.82
C ALA A 191 7.22 -34.87 11.18
N LYS A 192 6.58 -35.48 12.18
CA LYS A 192 6.71 -36.91 12.52
C LYS A 192 5.74 -37.76 11.70
N ASN A 193 5.99 -39.06 11.60
CA ASN A 193 5.14 -40.01 10.88
C ASN A 193 3.73 -40.11 11.49
N ASP A 194 3.55 -39.77 12.76
CA ASP A 194 2.24 -39.69 13.42
C ASP A 194 1.44 -38.43 13.12
N GLY A 195 1.98 -37.53 12.29
CA GLY A 195 1.37 -36.25 11.91
C GLY A 195 1.69 -35.11 12.88
N THR A 196 2.47 -35.31 13.91
CA THR A 196 2.90 -34.23 14.83
C THR A 196 3.86 -33.29 14.11
N ILE A 197 3.54 -31.99 14.09
CA ILE A 197 4.40 -30.95 13.53
C ILE A 197 5.35 -30.47 14.62
N GLY A 198 6.62 -30.86 14.52
CA GLY A 198 7.67 -30.51 15.49
C GLY A 198 8.25 -29.10 15.30
N CYS A 199 8.12 -28.54 14.08
CA CYS A 199 8.56 -27.19 13.75
C CYS A 199 7.49 -26.52 12.90
N PRO A 200 6.64 -25.61 13.45
CA PRO A 200 5.84 -24.72 12.64
C PRO A 200 6.78 -23.83 11.82
N GLY A 201 6.54 -23.81 10.53
CA GLY A 201 7.41 -23.25 9.52
C GLY A 201 7.86 -21.81 9.77
N TYR A 202 9.09 -21.54 9.33
CA TYR A 202 9.69 -20.22 9.29
C TYR A 202 9.46 -19.60 7.90
N CYS A 203 8.71 -18.50 7.82
CA CYS A 203 8.68 -17.67 6.62
C CYS A 203 9.83 -16.67 6.69
N ARG A 204 10.79 -16.73 5.74
CA ARG A 204 11.67 -15.60 5.48
C ARG A 204 11.04 -14.76 4.37
N PRO A 205 10.91 -13.45 4.58
CA PRO A 205 10.60 -12.53 3.49
C PRO A 205 11.77 -12.49 2.50
#